data_73fbeef3bb9796d7a570a1bb58ee31ba
#
_entry.id   73fbeef3bb9796d7a570a1bb58ee31ba
#
_cell.length_a   1.000
_cell.length_b   1.000
_cell.length_c   1.000
_cell.angle_alpha   90.00
_cell.angle_beta   90.00
_cell.angle_gamma   90.00
#
_symmetry.space_group_name_H-M   'P 1'
#
loop_
_entity.id
_entity.type
_entity.pdbx_description
1 polymer ?
#
loop_
_entity_poly.entity_id
_entity_poly.type
_entity_poly.pdbx_seq_one_letter_code
_entity_poly.pdbx_strand_id
1 'polypeptide(L)'
;MYYQIEKLDGYYRIGSTEAVYSYLVVGRQQAMLIDTGYGLGDLKAAVDSLTSLPLIIVNTHGHCDHVGGNARFDVPCYIHPSDMELARRHTAPAFRRENALRLSHSRNYETGEIFNALPEGFDPDAYAALGAGKLKSAREGMRFDLDGAELELVETPGHTAGGLSILWRKKKLLFVGDAANFFVWLFAREST
;
A
#
# COMPACT_ATOMS: atom_id res chain seq x y z
N MET A 1 0.05 11.48 16.18
CA MET A 1 0.72 10.28 15.61
C MET A 1 0.13 10.09 14.22
N TYR A 2 0.95 9.96 13.18
CA TYR A 2 0.47 9.92 11.78
C TYR A 2 -0.28 8.62 11.43
N TYR A 3 0.17 7.49 11.98
CA TYR A 3 -0.50 6.20 11.80
C TYR A 3 -1.28 5.77 13.02
N GLN A 4 -2.49 5.24 12.79
CA GLN A 4 -3.29 4.53 13.77
C GLN A 4 -3.13 3.04 13.53
N ILE A 5 -2.77 2.28 14.57
CA ILE A 5 -2.53 0.84 14.50
C ILE A 5 -3.63 0.13 15.26
N GLU A 6 -4.33 -0.76 14.57
CA GLU A 6 -5.36 -1.61 15.14
C GLU A 6 -4.94 -3.07 15.01
N LYS A 7 -4.95 -3.81 16.12
CA LYS A 7 -4.71 -5.25 16.11
C LYS A 7 -6.03 -5.98 15.90
N LEU A 8 -6.07 -6.78 14.85
CA LEU A 8 -7.21 -7.61 14.48
C LEU A 8 -6.88 -9.09 14.65
N ASP A 9 -7.82 -10.00 14.31
CA ASP A 9 -7.59 -11.43 14.45
C ASP A 9 -6.55 -11.97 13.45
N GLY A 10 -5.29 -11.95 13.87
CA GLY A 10 -4.14 -12.49 13.13
C GLY A 10 -3.41 -11.49 12.26
N TYR A 11 -3.80 -10.22 12.21
CA TYR A 11 -3.13 -9.17 11.45
C TYR A 11 -3.28 -7.80 12.09
N TYR A 12 -2.54 -6.81 11.61
CA TYR A 12 -2.69 -5.41 11.99
C TYR A 12 -3.19 -4.60 10.80
N ARG A 13 -4.09 -3.66 11.06
CA ARG A 13 -4.48 -2.58 10.15
C ARG A 13 -3.74 -1.32 10.57
N ILE A 14 -3.03 -0.70 9.63
CA ILE A 14 -2.25 0.52 9.83
C ILE A 14 -2.88 1.59 8.96
N GLY A 15 -3.65 2.49 9.56
CA GLY A 15 -4.36 3.56 8.88
C GLY A 15 -3.61 4.88 8.93
N SER A 16 -3.56 5.60 7.82
CA SER A 16 -3.05 6.96 7.75
C SER A 16 -4.15 8.01 7.94
N THR A 17 -3.75 9.26 8.08
CA THR A 17 -4.67 10.40 8.25
C THR A 17 -5.65 10.55 7.08
N GLU A 18 -5.26 10.09 5.87
CA GLU A 18 -6.08 10.13 4.65
C GLU A 18 -7.03 8.94 4.51
N ALA A 19 -7.19 8.14 5.58
CA ALA A 19 -7.97 6.91 5.58
C ALA A 19 -7.50 5.86 4.55
N VAL A 20 -6.20 5.86 4.24
CA VAL A 20 -5.53 4.81 3.46
C VAL A 20 -4.96 3.77 4.41
N TYR A 21 -5.15 2.50 4.07
CA TYR A 21 -4.81 1.39 4.96
C TYR A 21 -3.74 0.49 4.36
N SER A 22 -2.75 0.17 5.18
CA SER A 22 -1.82 -0.95 4.96
C SER A 22 -2.16 -2.06 5.95
N TYR A 23 -1.86 -3.31 5.58
CA TYR A 23 -2.13 -4.45 6.46
C TYR A 23 -0.84 -5.24 6.70
N LEU A 24 -0.59 -5.63 7.96
CA LEU A 24 0.57 -6.43 8.33
C LEU A 24 0.11 -7.77 8.88
N VAL A 25 0.43 -8.85 8.17
CA VAL A 25 0.24 -10.22 8.63
C VAL A 25 1.57 -10.75 9.17
N VAL A 26 1.59 -11.16 10.44
CA VAL A 26 2.81 -11.63 11.11
C VAL A 26 2.73 -13.14 11.32
N GLY A 27 3.61 -13.89 10.62
CA GLY A 27 3.81 -15.31 10.82
C GLY A 27 4.81 -15.59 11.96
N ARG A 28 5.38 -16.80 11.98
CA ARG A 28 6.41 -17.16 12.96
C ARG A 28 7.83 -16.89 12.49
N GLN A 29 8.09 -16.91 11.17
CA GLN A 29 9.43 -16.71 10.58
C GLN A 29 9.53 -15.48 9.69
N GLN A 30 8.44 -15.00 9.15
CA GLN A 30 8.40 -13.79 8.33
C GLN A 30 7.04 -13.10 8.41
N ALA A 31 6.98 -11.85 7.97
CA ALA A 31 5.76 -11.06 7.94
C ALA A 31 5.49 -10.54 6.53
N MET A 32 4.22 -10.29 6.21
CA MET A 32 3.82 -9.66 4.96
C MET A 32 3.15 -8.33 5.23
N LEU A 33 3.69 -7.27 4.61
CA LEU A 33 3.04 -5.96 4.52
C LEU A 33 2.31 -5.87 3.18
N ILE A 34 1.02 -5.59 3.23
CA ILE A 34 0.15 -5.39 2.07
C ILE A 34 -0.06 -3.89 1.95
N ASP A 35 0.39 -3.34 0.83
CA ASP A 35 0.47 -1.91 0.51
C ASP A 35 1.33 -1.07 1.47
N THR A 36 1.76 0.08 0.99
CA THR A 36 2.69 0.96 1.70
C THR A 36 2.20 2.41 1.83
N GLY A 37 0.94 2.64 1.48
CA GLY A 37 0.34 3.97 1.56
C GLY A 37 1.00 4.99 0.64
N TYR A 38 0.73 6.28 0.87
CA TYR A 38 1.34 7.39 0.14
C TYR A 38 2.84 7.56 0.39
N GLY A 39 3.39 6.99 1.47
CA GLY A 39 4.78 7.18 1.87
C GLY A 39 5.06 8.54 2.52
N LEU A 40 4.06 9.24 3.03
CA LEU A 40 4.20 10.54 3.70
C LEU A 40 4.79 10.41 5.10
N GLY A 41 4.24 9.52 5.92
CA GLY A 41 4.72 9.23 7.26
C GLY A 41 5.79 8.13 7.29
N ASP A 42 6.28 7.82 8.49
CA ASP A 42 7.24 6.72 8.69
C ASP A 42 6.52 5.40 8.95
N LEU A 43 5.98 4.80 7.86
CA LEU A 43 5.36 3.48 7.91
C LEU A 43 6.37 2.40 8.33
N LYS A 44 7.64 2.57 7.95
CA LYS A 44 8.68 1.61 8.34
C LYS A 44 8.83 1.53 9.85
N ALA A 45 8.93 2.66 10.54
CA ALA A 45 9.00 2.69 11.99
C ALA A 45 7.73 2.09 12.64
N ALA A 46 6.55 2.34 12.06
CA ALA A 46 5.30 1.73 12.51
C ALA A 46 5.34 0.20 12.39
N VAL A 47 5.80 -0.34 11.26
CA VAL A 47 5.95 -1.79 11.03
C VAL A 47 7.03 -2.39 11.95
N ASP A 48 8.19 -1.74 12.08
CA ASP A 48 9.30 -2.19 12.94
C ASP A 48 8.90 -2.26 14.44
N SER A 49 7.94 -1.44 14.86
CA SER A 49 7.38 -1.51 16.22
C SER A 49 6.51 -2.75 16.48
N LEU A 50 6.04 -3.40 15.41
CA LEU A 50 5.14 -4.56 15.47
C LEU A 50 5.86 -5.89 15.25
N THR A 51 6.96 -5.88 14.48
CA THR A 51 7.73 -7.08 14.16
C THR A 51 9.16 -6.75 13.76
N SER A 52 10.09 -7.64 14.12
CA SER A 52 11.48 -7.64 13.62
C SER A 52 11.74 -8.76 12.62
N LEU A 53 10.70 -9.48 12.19
CA LEU A 53 10.84 -10.59 11.24
C LEU A 53 11.17 -10.08 9.83
N PRO A 54 11.82 -10.91 8.99
CA PRO A 54 11.99 -10.62 7.57
C PRO A 54 10.66 -10.26 6.91
N LEU A 55 10.65 -9.18 6.13
CA LEU A 55 9.44 -8.61 5.55
C LEU A 55 9.30 -8.95 4.06
N ILE A 56 8.11 -9.37 3.68
CA ILE A 56 7.63 -9.47 2.30
C ILE A 56 6.65 -8.30 2.09
N ILE A 57 6.80 -7.55 1.00
CA ILE A 57 5.85 -6.50 0.64
C ILE A 57 5.11 -6.91 -0.63
N VAL A 58 3.77 -6.81 -0.60
CA VAL A 58 2.90 -7.03 -1.76
C VAL A 58 2.04 -5.79 -1.95
N ASN A 59 2.07 -5.21 -3.14
CA ASN A 59 1.16 -4.14 -3.51
C ASN A 59 -0.05 -4.71 -4.23
N THR A 60 -1.23 -4.28 -3.81
CA THR A 60 -2.49 -4.66 -4.46
C THR A 60 -2.57 -4.09 -5.88
N HIS A 61 -2.07 -2.87 -6.10
CA HIS A 61 -2.01 -2.22 -7.41
C HIS A 61 -1.04 -1.04 -7.42
N GLY A 62 -0.93 -0.34 -8.56
CA GLY A 62 0.13 0.64 -8.81
C GLY A 62 -0.18 2.09 -8.44
N HIS A 63 -1.30 2.43 -7.80
CA HIS A 63 -1.62 3.81 -7.41
C HIS A 63 -0.77 4.31 -6.23
N CYS A 64 -0.58 5.63 -6.18
CA CYS A 64 0.34 6.30 -5.25
C CYS A 64 0.04 6.04 -3.77
N ASP A 65 -1.20 5.83 -3.42
CA ASP A 65 -1.69 5.53 -2.07
C ASP A 65 -1.49 4.06 -1.67
N HIS A 66 -1.00 3.22 -2.58
CA HIS A 66 -0.67 1.81 -2.34
C HIS A 66 0.82 1.52 -2.47
N VAL A 67 1.54 2.25 -3.34
CA VAL A 67 2.98 2.01 -3.62
C VAL A 67 3.89 3.13 -3.12
N GLY A 68 3.33 4.23 -2.64
CA GLY A 68 4.08 5.46 -2.34
C GLY A 68 5.19 5.29 -1.31
N GLY A 69 5.03 4.38 -0.36
CA GLY A 69 6.00 4.08 0.67
C GLY A 69 7.01 2.99 0.33
N ASN A 70 6.92 2.32 -0.82
CA ASN A 70 7.80 1.20 -1.19
C ASN A 70 9.29 1.47 -0.98
N ALA A 71 9.76 2.65 -1.42
CA ALA A 71 11.17 3.02 -1.34
C ALA A 71 11.71 3.23 0.09
N ARG A 72 10.84 3.28 1.09
CA ARG A 72 11.24 3.33 2.51
C ARG A 72 11.70 1.98 3.05
N PHE A 73 11.45 0.91 2.29
CA PHE A 73 11.83 -0.46 2.65
C PHE A 73 12.92 -0.97 1.73
N ASP A 74 13.97 -1.58 2.30
CA ASP A 74 15.08 -2.16 1.54
C ASP A 74 14.83 -3.61 1.13
N VAL A 75 13.59 -3.94 0.77
CA VAL A 75 13.17 -5.26 0.32
C VAL A 75 12.39 -5.18 -0.99
N PRO A 76 12.31 -6.28 -1.76
CA PRO A 76 11.48 -6.31 -2.97
C PRO A 76 9.99 -6.11 -2.66
N CYS A 77 9.32 -5.25 -3.46
CA CYS A 77 7.89 -5.03 -3.43
C CYS A 77 7.23 -5.78 -4.60
N TYR A 78 6.48 -6.81 -4.29
CA TYR A 78 5.77 -7.62 -5.29
C TYR A 78 4.55 -6.87 -5.81
N ILE A 79 4.44 -6.76 -7.14
CA ILE A 79 3.34 -6.08 -7.82
C ILE A 79 3.09 -6.76 -9.17
N HIS A 80 1.85 -6.72 -9.65
CA HIS A 80 1.54 -7.27 -10.98
C HIS A 80 2.29 -6.51 -12.08
N PRO A 81 2.86 -7.19 -13.10
CA PRO A 81 3.62 -6.54 -14.17
C PRO A 81 2.86 -5.42 -14.89
N SER A 82 1.56 -5.58 -15.11
CA SER A 82 0.73 -4.55 -15.78
C SER A 82 0.66 -3.23 -15.01
N ASP A 83 0.92 -3.24 -13.69
CA ASP A 83 0.88 -2.06 -12.83
C ASP A 83 2.27 -1.49 -12.49
N MET A 84 3.36 -2.13 -12.93
CA MET A 84 4.71 -1.65 -12.62
C MET A 84 4.98 -0.25 -13.20
N GLU A 85 4.51 0.02 -14.42
CA GLU A 85 4.70 1.33 -15.04
C GLU A 85 3.81 2.38 -14.37
N LEU A 86 2.59 2.02 -14.00
CA LEU A 86 1.71 2.87 -13.21
C LEU A 86 2.38 3.25 -11.88
N ALA A 87 2.95 2.28 -11.17
CA ALA A 87 3.68 2.51 -9.92
C ALA A 87 4.87 3.47 -10.12
N ARG A 88 5.65 3.34 -11.21
CA ARG A 88 6.75 4.26 -11.51
C ARG A 88 6.26 5.68 -11.78
N ARG A 89 5.19 5.84 -12.56
CA ARG A 89 4.58 7.16 -12.84
C ARG A 89 4.06 7.81 -11.56
N HIS A 90 3.35 7.06 -10.72
CA HIS A 90 2.74 7.55 -9.49
C HIS A 90 3.75 7.78 -8.34
N THR A 91 4.98 7.35 -8.52
CA THR A 91 6.10 7.62 -7.59
C THR A 91 7.18 8.53 -8.21
N ALA A 92 6.95 9.05 -9.41
CA ALA A 92 7.85 10.01 -10.05
C ALA A 92 7.90 11.34 -9.29
N PRO A 93 9.06 12.05 -9.26
CA PRO A 93 9.22 13.27 -8.48
C PRO A 93 8.15 14.35 -8.75
N ALA A 94 7.79 14.57 -10.01
CA ALA A 94 6.76 15.54 -10.38
C ALA A 94 5.39 15.17 -9.81
N PHE A 95 4.99 13.90 -9.98
CA PHE A 95 3.72 13.39 -9.46
C PHE A 95 3.66 13.49 -7.92
N ARG A 96 4.77 13.15 -7.22
CA ARG A 96 4.83 13.25 -5.75
C ARG A 96 4.65 14.69 -5.28
N ARG A 97 5.25 15.69 -5.96
CA ARG A 97 5.08 17.11 -5.60
C ARG A 97 3.63 17.56 -5.76
N GLU A 98 3.00 17.22 -6.88
CA GLU A 98 1.59 17.53 -7.14
C GLU A 98 0.69 16.84 -6.12
N ASN A 99 0.93 15.56 -5.83
CA ASN A 99 0.17 14.81 -4.86
C ASN A 99 0.34 15.37 -3.43
N ALA A 100 1.53 15.78 -3.02
CA ALA A 100 1.76 16.42 -1.73
C ALA A 100 0.97 17.75 -1.63
N LEU A 101 0.97 18.56 -2.69
CA LEU A 101 0.15 19.79 -2.74
C LEU A 101 -1.34 19.48 -2.60
N ARG A 102 -1.84 18.46 -3.30
CA ARG A 102 -3.23 18.01 -3.17
C ARG A 102 -3.55 17.56 -1.75
N LEU A 103 -2.66 16.78 -1.13
CA LEU A 103 -2.85 16.23 0.21
C LEU A 103 -2.73 17.29 1.31
N SER A 104 -2.01 18.39 1.09
CA SER A 104 -2.01 19.54 2.01
C SER A 104 -3.37 20.27 2.08
N HIS A 105 -4.28 19.97 1.11
CA HIS A 105 -5.64 20.50 1.04
C HIS A 105 -6.65 19.35 0.87
N SER A 106 -6.46 18.28 1.61
CA SER A 106 -7.37 17.13 1.61
C SER A 106 -8.76 17.54 2.11
N ARG A 107 -9.78 16.86 1.60
CA ARG A 107 -11.17 17.10 2.00
C ARG A 107 -11.72 15.88 2.73
N ASN A 108 -12.29 16.09 3.89
CA ASN A 108 -13.11 15.08 4.54
C ASN A 108 -14.42 14.90 3.75
N TYR A 109 -14.69 13.70 3.27
CA TYR A 109 -15.87 13.42 2.42
C TYR A 109 -17.18 13.47 3.18
N GLU A 110 -17.17 13.25 4.51
CA GLU A 110 -18.36 13.28 5.36
C GLU A 110 -18.72 14.71 5.79
N THR A 111 -17.72 15.49 6.24
CA THR A 111 -17.95 16.84 6.76
C THR A 111 -17.74 17.93 5.73
N GLY A 112 -17.03 17.64 4.65
CA GLY A 112 -16.62 18.62 3.63
C GLY A 112 -15.47 19.54 4.08
N GLU A 113 -14.94 19.37 5.28
CA GLU A 113 -13.83 20.17 5.81
C GLU A 113 -12.54 19.92 5.05
N ILE A 114 -11.78 20.99 4.84
CA ILE A 114 -10.43 20.90 4.27
C ILE A 114 -9.44 20.77 5.43
N PHE A 115 -8.53 19.81 5.32
CA PHE A 115 -7.49 19.58 6.31
C PHE A 115 -6.14 19.29 5.63
N ASN A 116 -5.06 19.54 6.37
CA ASN A 116 -3.72 19.15 5.94
C ASN A 116 -3.44 17.71 6.36
N ALA A 117 -3.31 16.83 5.38
CA ALA A 117 -3.01 15.42 5.59
C ALA A 117 -1.50 15.10 5.69
N LEU A 118 -0.63 16.11 5.49
CA LEU A 118 0.81 15.92 5.59
C LEU A 118 1.25 15.79 7.07
N PRO A 119 2.22 14.92 7.38
CA PRO A 119 2.76 14.82 8.73
C PRO A 119 3.49 16.10 9.16
N GLU A 120 3.60 16.32 10.46
CA GLU A 120 4.43 17.39 11.00
C GLU A 120 5.89 17.22 10.55
N GLY A 121 6.53 18.33 10.16
CA GLY A 121 7.89 18.32 9.64
C GLY A 121 8.05 17.68 8.26
N PHE A 122 6.97 17.55 7.49
CA PHE A 122 7.02 16.99 6.13
C PHE A 122 8.00 17.77 5.24
N ASP A 123 8.93 17.03 4.63
CA ASP A 123 9.89 17.55 3.66
C ASP A 123 9.46 17.14 2.23
N PRO A 124 8.95 18.09 1.41
CA PRO A 124 8.48 17.80 0.06
C PRO A 124 9.60 17.40 -0.91
N ASP A 125 10.83 17.82 -0.69
CA ASP A 125 11.97 17.46 -1.55
C ASP A 125 12.47 16.05 -1.25
N ALA A 126 12.60 15.69 0.01
CA ALA A 126 12.89 14.32 0.43
C ALA A 126 11.79 13.36 -0.03
N TYR A 127 10.52 13.75 0.08
CA TYR A 127 9.40 12.95 -0.42
C TYR A 127 9.43 12.78 -1.93
N ALA A 128 9.69 13.85 -2.68
CA ALA A 128 9.79 13.80 -4.14
C ALA A 128 10.97 12.94 -4.64
N ALA A 129 12.06 12.86 -3.86
CA ALA A 129 13.21 12.04 -4.18
C ALA A 129 13.00 10.53 -3.98
N LEU A 130 11.93 10.12 -3.25
CA LEU A 130 11.59 8.71 -3.11
C LEU A 130 11.20 8.15 -4.49
N GLY A 131 11.76 7.01 -4.87
CA GLY A 131 11.39 6.28 -6.09
C GLY A 131 10.30 5.24 -5.86
N ALA A 132 10.11 4.36 -6.83
CA ALA A 132 9.13 3.26 -6.78
C ALA A 132 9.54 2.10 -5.84
N GLY A 133 10.76 2.12 -5.31
CA GLY A 133 11.33 0.99 -4.61
C GLY A 133 11.78 -0.13 -5.55
N LYS A 134 12.07 -1.30 -4.99
CA LYS A 134 12.55 -2.48 -5.71
C LYS A 134 11.36 -3.31 -6.21
N LEU A 135 10.75 -2.94 -7.33
CA LEU A 135 9.59 -3.66 -7.86
C LEU A 135 9.96 -5.06 -8.35
N LYS A 136 9.16 -6.05 -7.97
CA LYS A 136 9.29 -7.45 -8.37
C LYS A 136 7.96 -7.99 -8.91
N SER A 137 8.03 -8.75 -9.99
CA SER A 137 6.84 -9.32 -10.62
C SER A 137 6.10 -10.28 -9.70
N ALA A 138 4.78 -10.09 -9.61
CA ALA A 138 3.82 -10.97 -8.94
C ALA A 138 2.68 -11.32 -9.88
N ARG A 139 2.11 -12.53 -9.73
CA ARG A 139 1.00 -13.03 -10.54
C ARG A 139 0.09 -13.91 -9.70
N GLU A 140 -1.09 -14.16 -10.23
CA GLU A 140 -2.04 -15.12 -9.69
C GLU A 140 -1.41 -16.46 -9.33
N GLY A 141 -1.85 -17.07 -8.23
CA GLY A 141 -1.41 -18.36 -7.75
C GLY A 141 -0.07 -18.34 -7.01
N MET A 142 0.66 -17.21 -6.97
CA MET A 142 1.83 -17.11 -6.10
C MET A 142 1.41 -17.22 -4.64
N ARG A 143 2.17 -18.00 -3.87
CA ARG A 143 1.90 -18.25 -2.46
C ARG A 143 3.11 -17.88 -1.61
N PHE A 144 2.83 -17.34 -0.44
CA PHE A 144 3.80 -16.95 0.56
C PHE A 144 3.44 -17.64 1.87
N ASP A 145 4.29 -18.55 2.31
CA ASP A 145 4.16 -19.18 3.62
C ASP A 145 4.97 -18.37 4.64
N LEU A 146 4.28 -17.75 5.59
CA LEU A 146 4.89 -16.98 6.67
C LEU A 146 5.20 -17.84 7.89
N ASP A 147 5.07 -19.18 7.78
CA ASP A 147 5.08 -20.14 8.90
C ASP A 147 3.94 -19.83 9.91
N GLY A 148 2.76 -20.35 9.59
CA GLY A 148 1.51 -20.16 10.34
C GLY A 148 0.44 -19.36 9.63
N ALA A 149 0.80 -18.62 8.57
CA ALA A 149 -0.12 -17.97 7.65
C ALA A 149 0.34 -18.19 6.20
N GLU A 150 -0.45 -18.89 5.41
CA GLU A 150 -0.25 -18.99 3.95
C GLU A 150 -1.16 -18.00 3.24
N LEU A 151 -0.55 -17.12 2.44
CA LEU A 151 -1.23 -16.09 1.66
C LEU A 151 -1.04 -16.36 0.17
N GLU A 152 -2.13 -16.26 -0.60
CA GLU A 152 -2.17 -16.53 -2.03
C GLU A 152 -2.59 -15.28 -2.79
N LEU A 153 -1.92 -14.98 -3.91
CA LEU A 153 -2.31 -13.89 -4.79
C LEU A 153 -3.40 -14.33 -5.75
N VAL A 154 -4.42 -13.48 -5.90
CA VAL A 154 -5.53 -13.64 -6.83
C VAL A 154 -5.58 -12.39 -7.72
N GLU A 155 -5.58 -12.54 -9.04
CA GLU A 155 -5.78 -11.41 -9.93
C GLU A 155 -7.21 -10.89 -9.86
N THR A 156 -7.36 -9.59 -9.64
CA THR A 156 -8.65 -8.89 -9.55
C THR A 156 -8.60 -7.62 -10.40
N PRO A 157 -8.41 -7.76 -11.74
CA PRO A 157 -8.35 -6.61 -12.63
C PRO A 157 -9.69 -5.88 -12.66
N GLY A 158 -9.65 -4.57 -12.89
CA GLY A 158 -10.85 -3.72 -12.99
C GLY A 158 -10.56 -2.30 -12.58
N HIS A 159 -10.22 -2.06 -11.30
CA HIS A 159 -9.73 -0.75 -10.83
C HIS A 159 -8.42 -0.37 -11.53
N THR A 160 -7.48 -1.31 -11.62
CA THR A 160 -6.32 -1.26 -12.53
C THR A 160 -6.22 -2.56 -13.33
N ALA A 161 -5.38 -2.58 -14.38
CA ALA A 161 -5.15 -3.79 -15.18
C ALA A 161 -4.38 -4.86 -14.41
N GLY A 162 -3.56 -4.47 -13.43
CA GLY A 162 -2.73 -5.35 -12.62
C GLY A 162 -3.23 -5.51 -11.18
N GLY A 163 -4.52 -5.28 -10.93
CA GLY A 163 -5.09 -5.44 -9.59
C GLY A 163 -4.88 -6.85 -9.04
N LEU A 164 -4.35 -6.93 -7.81
CA LEU A 164 -4.16 -8.15 -7.04
C LEU A 164 -4.93 -8.08 -5.73
N SER A 165 -5.55 -9.17 -5.36
CA SER A 165 -6.07 -9.41 -4.00
C SER A 165 -5.22 -10.47 -3.31
N ILE A 166 -5.15 -10.41 -1.99
CA ILE A 166 -4.36 -11.35 -1.19
C ILE A 166 -5.31 -12.18 -0.33
N LEU A 167 -5.38 -13.49 -0.63
CA LEU A 167 -6.27 -14.44 0.02
C LEU A 167 -5.58 -15.19 1.14
N TRP A 168 -6.16 -15.08 2.34
CA TRP A 168 -5.81 -15.94 3.48
C TRP A 168 -6.91 -16.99 3.70
N ARG A 169 -6.80 -18.12 3.00
CA ARG A 169 -7.85 -19.17 2.98
C ARG A 169 -8.26 -19.65 4.37
N LYS A 170 -7.27 -19.91 5.23
CA LYS A 170 -7.52 -20.42 6.58
C LYS A 170 -8.38 -19.48 7.43
N LYS A 171 -8.22 -18.18 7.23
CA LYS A 171 -8.99 -17.14 7.94
C LYS A 171 -10.25 -16.71 7.17
N LYS A 172 -10.45 -17.18 5.94
CA LYS A 172 -11.52 -16.73 5.02
C LYS A 172 -11.47 -15.20 4.81
N LEU A 173 -10.27 -14.65 4.67
CA LEU A 173 -10.00 -13.24 4.57
C LEU A 173 -9.41 -12.92 3.20
N LEU A 174 -9.87 -11.83 2.59
CA LEU A 174 -9.37 -11.32 1.32
C LEU A 174 -9.04 -9.84 1.48
N PHE A 175 -7.77 -9.47 1.27
CA PHE A 175 -7.34 -8.08 1.18
C PHE A 175 -7.43 -7.67 -0.27
N VAL A 176 -8.34 -6.76 -0.58
CA VAL A 176 -8.78 -6.47 -1.97
C VAL A 176 -8.21 -5.18 -2.54
N GLY A 177 -7.50 -4.36 -1.73
CA GLY A 177 -7.17 -3.00 -2.13
C GLY A 177 -8.42 -2.26 -2.60
N ASP A 178 -8.36 -1.68 -3.79
CA ASP A 178 -9.47 -0.93 -4.39
C ASP A 178 -10.35 -1.75 -5.35
N ALA A 179 -10.10 -3.08 -5.47
CA ALA A 179 -10.91 -3.95 -6.33
C ALA A 179 -12.36 -4.12 -5.83
N ALA A 180 -12.59 -3.96 -4.51
CA ALA A 180 -13.92 -3.96 -3.92
C ALA A 180 -13.98 -2.93 -2.79
N ASN A 181 -14.68 -1.85 -3.02
CA ASN A 181 -14.91 -0.77 -2.08
C ASN A 181 -16.37 -0.33 -2.15
N PHE A 182 -16.84 0.49 -1.21
CA PHE A 182 -18.21 1.02 -1.24
C PHE A 182 -18.49 1.81 -2.53
N PHE A 183 -17.47 2.49 -3.04
CA PHE A 183 -17.45 3.08 -4.38
C PHE A 183 -16.20 2.58 -5.11
N VAL A 184 -16.39 1.77 -6.15
CA VAL A 184 -15.28 1.29 -7.00
C VAL A 184 -15.06 2.26 -8.15
N TRP A 185 -13.87 2.83 -8.22
CA TRP A 185 -13.44 3.66 -9.34
C TRP A 185 -12.77 2.76 -10.38
N LEU A 186 -13.33 2.70 -11.58
CA LEU A 186 -12.79 1.90 -12.67
C LEU A 186 -12.00 2.81 -13.61
N PHE A 187 -10.68 2.69 -13.64
CA PHE A 187 -9.77 3.44 -14.52
C PHE A 187 -9.33 2.61 -15.72
N ALA A 188 -10.24 1.84 -16.32
CA ALA A 188 -9.96 0.93 -17.42
C ALA A 188 -9.25 1.57 -18.64
N ARG A 189 -9.25 2.90 -18.77
CA ARG A 189 -8.57 3.63 -19.85
C ARG A 189 -7.12 4.01 -19.54
N GLU A 190 -6.66 3.88 -18.31
CA GLU A 190 -5.28 4.19 -17.93
C GLU A 190 -4.34 2.99 -18.09
N SER A 191 -4.88 1.84 -18.46
CA SER A 191 -4.16 0.56 -18.58
C SER A 191 -3.79 0.18 -20.00
N THR A 192 -3.95 1.09 -21.00
CA THR A 192 -3.50 0.90 -22.41
C THR A 192 -2.37 1.83 -22.77
#